data_8ae1a159960056df9e845f3dbb90abb5
#
_entry.id   8ae1a159960056df9e845f3dbb90abb5
#
_cell.length_a   1.000
_cell.length_b   1.000
_cell.length_c   1.000
_cell.angle_alpha   90.00
_cell.angle_beta   90.00
_cell.angle_gamma   90.00
#
_symmetry.space_group_name_H-M   'P 1'
#
loop_
_entity.id
_entity.type
_entity.pdbx_description
1 polymer ?
#
loop_
_entity_poly.entity_id
_entity_poly.type
_entity_poly.pdbx_seq_one_letter_code
_entity_poly.pdbx_strand_id
1 'polypeptide(L)'
;MRNRLFFVLLLLAVTSLGSPGLSAQNRSVSAPVEVVRCDSLTVYYPRFSRMDLATGSMPSKTDSTVIFCCAAAFTGEKLPTFKHSNIAGHHVSGGQFHEGFHCGPNNGVFTWTPAKGARYYNFSHKNSRPPLKEAAGQGGMGFCQSLLYYNGKRFKGCFKADRANRYRALCEIGGRLCIVDCARNLPFGSFMDGLKALGVRNAVYCDMGRGWNYSWYRDVAGTVHELFPTPGRYTTNWIVFYK
;
A
#
# COMPACT_ATOMS: atom_id res chain seq x y z
N MET A 1 -48.05 -65.53 5.33
CA MET A 1 -48.96 -65.03 4.27
C MET A 1 -48.63 -63.56 4.04
N ARG A 2 -48.22 -63.22 2.85
CA ARG A 2 -47.63 -61.92 2.51
C ARG A 2 -48.67 -61.08 1.78
N ASN A 3 -49.02 -59.91 2.33
CA ASN A 3 -49.80 -58.91 1.60
C ASN A 3 -48.84 -57.78 1.13
N ARG A 4 -48.75 -57.66 -0.20
CA ARG A 4 -48.14 -56.57 -0.87
C ARG A 4 -49.15 -55.47 -1.19
N LEU A 5 -49.03 -54.28 -0.61
CA LEU A 5 -49.80 -53.10 -1.02
C LEU A 5 -48.97 -52.35 -2.09
N PHE A 6 -49.54 -52.20 -3.28
CA PHE A 6 -49.05 -51.33 -4.34
C PHE A 6 -49.58 -49.91 -4.11
N PHE A 7 -48.70 -48.95 -3.90
CA PHE A 7 -49.03 -47.54 -3.97
C PHE A 7 -48.78 -47.06 -5.37
N VAL A 8 -49.81 -46.60 -6.06
CA VAL A 8 -49.72 -45.89 -7.34
C VAL A 8 -49.49 -44.38 -7.01
N LEU A 9 -48.36 -43.85 -7.36
CA LEU A 9 -48.07 -42.39 -7.26
C LEU A 9 -48.53 -41.74 -8.58
N LEU A 10 -49.53 -40.87 -8.48
CA LEU A 10 -50.00 -40.01 -9.56
C LEU A 10 -49.10 -38.78 -9.61
N LEU A 11 -48.26 -38.63 -10.66
CA LEU A 11 -47.47 -37.42 -10.92
C LEU A 11 -48.34 -36.37 -11.61
N LEU A 12 -48.72 -35.33 -10.89
CA LEU A 12 -49.28 -34.10 -11.44
C LEU A 12 -48.10 -33.20 -11.86
N ALA A 13 -47.87 -33.06 -13.16
CA ALA A 13 -46.95 -32.10 -13.73
C ALA A 13 -47.62 -30.72 -13.75
N VAL A 14 -47.20 -29.83 -12.84
CA VAL A 14 -47.56 -28.41 -12.90
C VAL A 14 -46.49 -27.69 -13.71
N THR A 15 -46.82 -27.35 -14.96
CA THR A 15 -45.98 -26.45 -15.80
C THR A 15 -46.21 -25.01 -15.33
N SER A 16 -45.34 -24.49 -14.48
CA SER A 16 -45.26 -23.06 -14.20
C SER A 16 -44.44 -22.37 -15.31
N LEU A 17 -45.11 -21.61 -16.16
CA LEU A 17 -44.52 -20.63 -17.04
C LEU A 17 -43.89 -19.50 -16.19
N GLY A 18 -42.63 -19.65 -15.83
CA GLY A 18 -41.83 -18.62 -15.16
C GLY A 18 -41.39 -17.59 -16.19
N SER A 19 -41.91 -16.36 -16.10
CA SER A 19 -41.39 -15.21 -16.80
C SER A 19 -39.89 -15.03 -16.49
N PRO A 20 -39.02 -14.72 -17.49
CA PRO A 20 -37.65 -14.41 -17.20
C PRO A 20 -37.60 -13.02 -16.57
N GLY A 21 -37.61 -12.97 -15.25
CA GLY A 21 -37.27 -11.78 -14.49
C GLY A 21 -35.80 -11.41 -14.80
N LEU A 22 -35.56 -10.35 -15.55
CA LEU A 22 -34.26 -9.70 -15.66
C LEU A 22 -33.85 -9.25 -14.23
N SER A 23 -33.15 -10.13 -13.52
CA SER A 23 -32.39 -9.74 -12.35
C SER A 23 -31.24 -8.86 -12.82
N ALA A 24 -31.46 -7.55 -12.80
CA ALA A 24 -30.37 -6.57 -12.86
C ALA A 24 -29.46 -6.84 -11.65
N GLN A 25 -28.41 -7.63 -11.85
CA GLN A 25 -27.32 -7.71 -10.90
C GLN A 25 -26.76 -6.30 -10.74
N ASN A 26 -27.19 -5.62 -9.68
CA ASN A 26 -26.53 -4.41 -9.18
C ASN A 26 -25.09 -4.83 -8.83
N ARG A 27 -24.17 -4.72 -9.79
CA ARG A 27 -22.74 -4.78 -9.51
C ARG A 27 -22.45 -3.57 -8.64
N SER A 28 -22.43 -3.75 -7.34
CA SER A 28 -21.90 -2.72 -6.43
C SER A 28 -20.49 -2.38 -6.91
N VAL A 29 -20.30 -1.19 -7.41
CA VAL A 29 -18.99 -0.71 -7.81
C VAL A 29 -18.14 -0.68 -6.54
N SER A 30 -17.21 -1.60 -6.42
CA SER A 30 -16.34 -1.68 -5.25
C SER A 30 -15.44 -0.43 -5.22
N ALA A 31 -15.32 0.19 -4.06
CA ALA A 31 -14.50 1.38 -3.87
C ALA A 31 -13.05 1.14 -4.34
N PRO A 32 -12.43 2.09 -5.06
CA PRO A 32 -11.04 1.96 -5.52
C PRO A 32 -10.05 1.85 -4.36
N VAL A 33 -10.41 2.41 -3.19
CA VAL A 33 -9.66 2.26 -1.94
C VAL A 33 -10.65 1.85 -0.83
N GLU A 34 -10.46 0.67 -0.29
CA GLU A 34 -11.17 0.22 0.91
C GLU A 34 -10.49 0.85 2.14
N VAL A 35 -11.27 1.49 3.02
CA VAL A 35 -10.75 2.19 4.20
C VAL A 35 -11.28 1.50 5.46
N VAL A 36 -10.39 0.98 6.28
CA VAL A 36 -10.71 0.31 7.55
C VAL A 36 -10.12 1.11 8.71
N ARG A 37 -10.96 1.52 9.66
CA ARG A 37 -10.53 2.24 10.87
C ARG A 37 -10.44 1.26 12.04
N CYS A 38 -9.28 1.24 12.69
CA CYS A 38 -8.98 0.36 13.83
C CYS A 38 -8.33 1.20 14.94
N ASP A 39 -9.09 1.56 15.96
CA ASP A 39 -8.65 2.41 17.08
C ASP A 39 -7.94 3.70 16.61
N SER A 40 -6.63 3.77 16.81
CA SER A 40 -5.81 4.92 16.41
C SER A 40 -5.11 4.76 15.06
N LEU A 41 -5.40 3.67 14.34
CA LEU A 41 -4.86 3.38 13.01
C LEU A 41 -5.94 3.40 11.94
N THR A 42 -5.56 3.72 10.74
CA THR A 42 -6.41 3.57 9.55
C THR A 42 -5.65 2.78 8.50
N VAL A 43 -6.29 1.76 7.95
CA VAL A 43 -5.74 0.91 6.90
C VAL A 43 -6.42 1.25 5.59
N TYR A 44 -5.63 1.53 4.57
CA TYR A 44 -6.07 1.81 3.21
C TYR A 44 -5.65 0.65 2.31
N TYR A 45 -6.61 -0.04 1.70
CA TYR A 45 -6.37 -1.12 0.73
C TYR A 45 -6.69 -0.63 -0.68
N PRO A 46 -5.72 -0.10 -1.44
CA PRO A 46 -5.94 0.28 -2.83
C PRO A 46 -6.18 -0.96 -3.70
N ARG A 47 -7.17 -0.89 -4.59
CA ARG A 47 -7.46 -1.91 -5.62
C ARG A 47 -6.84 -1.45 -6.93
N PHE A 48 -5.61 -1.79 -7.13
CA PHE A 48 -4.78 -1.25 -8.20
C PHE A 48 -4.35 -2.32 -9.20
N SER A 49 -4.08 -1.90 -10.43
CA SER A 49 -3.46 -2.71 -11.49
C SER A 49 -1.97 -2.40 -11.64
N ARG A 50 -1.54 -1.18 -11.25
CA ARG A 50 -0.17 -0.72 -11.38
C ARG A 50 0.25 0.13 -10.18
N MET A 51 1.52 0.01 -9.81
CA MET A 51 2.20 0.91 -8.86
C MET A 51 3.40 1.57 -9.53
N ASP A 52 3.72 2.78 -9.09
CA ASP A 52 4.96 3.45 -9.44
C ASP A 52 5.50 4.27 -8.26
N LEU A 53 6.78 4.61 -8.34
CA LEU A 53 7.42 5.62 -7.52
C LEU A 53 7.55 6.89 -8.36
N ALA A 54 6.60 7.81 -8.21
CA ALA A 54 6.71 9.12 -8.84
C ALA A 54 7.79 9.96 -8.16
N THR A 55 8.61 10.67 -8.94
CA THR A 55 9.69 11.53 -8.44
C THR A 55 9.57 12.94 -9.02
N GLY A 56 9.97 13.93 -8.23
CA GLY A 56 9.94 15.35 -8.63
C GLY A 56 8.62 16.03 -8.39
N SER A 57 7.62 15.80 -9.25
CA SER A 57 6.30 16.41 -9.13
C SER A 57 5.29 15.46 -8.49
N MET A 58 4.47 15.99 -7.60
CA MET A 58 3.37 15.22 -6.99
C MET A 58 2.35 14.80 -8.08
N PRO A 59 1.84 13.55 -8.03
CA PRO A 59 0.79 13.10 -8.94
C PRO A 59 -0.44 14.02 -8.91
N SER A 60 -0.99 14.32 -10.09
CA SER A 60 -2.12 15.24 -10.21
C SER A 60 -3.39 14.63 -9.63
N LYS A 61 -4.12 15.40 -8.84
CA LYS A 61 -5.46 15.05 -8.36
C LYS A 61 -6.51 15.02 -9.48
N THR A 62 -6.22 15.63 -10.63
CA THR A 62 -7.11 15.58 -11.81
C THR A 62 -6.90 14.32 -12.63
N ASP A 63 -5.80 13.57 -12.42
CA ASP A 63 -5.60 12.26 -13.05
C ASP A 63 -6.52 11.23 -12.38
N SER A 64 -7.62 10.89 -13.05
CA SER A 64 -8.62 9.95 -12.56
C SER A 64 -8.11 8.50 -12.47
N THR A 65 -6.97 8.19 -13.06
CA THR A 65 -6.34 6.86 -12.97
C THR A 65 -5.63 6.65 -11.64
N VAL A 66 -5.18 7.72 -10.98
CA VAL A 66 -4.56 7.66 -9.66
C VAL A 66 -5.64 7.49 -8.60
N ILE A 67 -5.54 6.42 -7.81
CA ILE A 67 -6.51 6.10 -6.75
C ILE A 67 -5.96 6.36 -5.35
N PHE A 68 -4.64 6.26 -5.15
CA PHE A 68 -3.98 6.56 -3.89
C PHE A 68 -2.55 7.06 -4.15
N CYS A 69 -2.12 8.02 -3.35
CA CYS A 69 -0.76 8.55 -3.42
C CYS A 69 -0.30 8.94 -2.00
N CYS A 70 0.92 8.59 -1.65
CA CYS A 70 1.56 9.02 -0.40
C CYS A 70 3.08 9.11 -0.54
N ALA A 71 3.71 9.94 0.31
CA ALA A 71 5.16 9.99 0.40
C ALA A 71 5.77 8.61 0.70
N ALA A 72 6.94 8.34 0.16
CA ALA A 72 7.62 7.04 0.22
C ALA A 72 8.93 7.09 1.01
N ALA A 73 10.04 7.24 0.30
CA ALA A 73 11.39 7.20 0.88
C ALA A 73 11.79 8.53 1.55
N PHE A 74 12.74 8.46 2.47
CA PHE A 74 13.35 9.67 3.02
C PHE A 74 13.95 10.56 1.94
N THR A 75 13.86 11.85 2.17
CA THR A 75 14.36 12.87 1.28
C THR A 75 15.56 13.57 1.90
N GLY A 76 16.65 13.72 1.13
CA GLY A 76 17.88 14.37 1.57
C GLY A 76 17.98 15.85 1.16
N GLU A 77 16.87 16.52 0.92
CA GLU A 77 16.83 17.89 0.37
C GLU A 77 17.67 18.92 1.16
N LYS A 78 17.83 18.70 2.45
CA LYS A 78 18.66 19.55 3.31
C LYS A 78 20.16 19.29 3.19
N LEU A 79 20.56 18.29 2.41
CA LEU A 79 21.97 17.93 2.22
C LEU A 79 22.43 18.48 0.86
N PRO A 80 23.34 19.47 0.82
CA PRO A 80 23.74 20.15 -0.41
C PRO A 80 24.43 19.26 -1.44
N THR A 81 24.82 18.04 -1.04
CA THR A 81 25.53 17.06 -1.88
C THR A 81 24.65 16.25 -2.82
N PHE A 82 23.31 16.27 -2.65
CA PHE A 82 22.41 15.36 -3.39
C PHE A 82 21.53 16.13 -4.37
N LYS A 83 22.08 16.41 -5.55
CA LYS A 83 21.46 17.29 -6.54
C LYS A 83 20.38 16.65 -7.43
N HIS A 84 20.23 15.31 -7.51
CA HIS A 84 19.45 14.71 -8.59
C HIS A 84 18.06 14.22 -8.23
N SER A 85 17.80 13.58 -7.11
CA SER A 85 16.46 13.15 -6.72
C SER A 85 16.14 13.41 -5.26
N ASN A 86 17.11 13.81 -4.48
CA ASN A 86 17.02 13.98 -3.01
C ASN A 86 16.44 12.74 -2.27
N ILE A 87 16.44 11.57 -2.91
CA ILE A 87 15.87 10.34 -2.35
C ILE A 87 16.98 9.56 -1.66
N ALA A 88 16.73 9.23 -0.39
CA ALA A 88 17.64 8.39 0.39
C ALA A 88 17.49 6.93 -0.02
N GLY A 89 18.59 6.32 -0.42
CA GLY A 89 18.63 4.95 -0.90
C GLY A 89 18.42 4.81 -2.40
N HIS A 90 18.91 3.69 -2.92
CA HIS A 90 18.66 3.33 -4.31
C HIS A 90 17.16 3.14 -4.53
N HIS A 91 16.68 3.45 -5.73
CA HIS A 91 15.26 3.36 -6.05
C HIS A 91 15.02 3.09 -7.53
N VAL A 92 13.78 2.73 -7.86
CA VAL A 92 13.28 2.53 -9.22
C VAL A 92 12.06 3.41 -9.41
N SER A 93 12.12 4.29 -10.39
CA SER A 93 11.06 5.22 -10.78
C SER A 93 10.92 5.21 -12.30
N GLY A 94 9.68 5.16 -12.81
CA GLY A 94 9.44 5.08 -14.26
C GLY A 94 10.14 3.88 -14.91
N GLY A 95 10.28 2.75 -14.22
CA GLY A 95 10.97 1.57 -14.72
C GLY A 95 12.50 1.69 -14.79
N GLN A 96 13.10 2.77 -14.28
CA GLN A 96 14.54 3.00 -14.30
C GLN A 96 15.16 2.93 -12.91
N PHE A 97 16.32 2.27 -12.80
CA PHE A 97 17.11 2.21 -11.58
C PHE A 97 17.90 3.51 -11.40
N HIS A 98 17.82 4.09 -10.22
CA HIS A 98 18.55 5.29 -9.80
C HIS A 98 19.38 5.00 -8.55
N GLU A 99 20.61 5.50 -8.55
CA GLU A 99 21.43 5.47 -7.36
C GLU A 99 21.05 6.61 -6.42
N GLY A 100 20.77 6.25 -5.17
CA GLY A 100 20.55 7.21 -4.09
C GLY A 100 21.66 7.13 -3.04
N PHE A 101 21.72 8.10 -2.14
CA PHE A 101 22.71 8.13 -1.08
C PHE A 101 22.34 7.20 0.09
N HIS A 102 23.33 6.78 0.86
CA HIS A 102 23.09 6.00 2.05
C HIS A 102 22.49 6.87 3.17
N CYS A 103 21.39 6.40 3.75
CA CYS A 103 20.80 6.96 4.96
C CYS A 103 20.74 5.86 6.02
N GLY A 104 21.24 6.15 7.22
CA GLY A 104 21.48 5.16 8.27
C GLY A 104 20.37 4.15 8.57
N PRO A 105 19.08 4.53 8.68
CA PRO A 105 18.01 3.58 9.01
C PRO A 105 17.47 2.77 7.81
N ASN A 106 18.02 2.93 6.60
CA ASN A 106 17.55 2.22 5.40
C ASN A 106 18.08 0.77 5.38
N ASN A 107 17.42 -0.11 6.11
CA ASN A 107 17.74 -1.54 6.21
C ASN A 107 16.69 -2.43 5.56
N GLY A 108 15.78 -1.87 4.80
CA GLY A 108 14.75 -2.56 4.05
C GLY A 108 14.69 -2.11 2.60
N VAL A 109 14.25 -3.00 1.74
CA VAL A 109 13.94 -2.72 0.34
C VAL A 109 12.53 -3.19 0.06
N PHE A 110 11.75 -2.37 -0.59
CA PHE A 110 10.47 -2.73 -1.17
C PHE A 110 10.59 -2.70 -2.69
N THR A 111 10.02 -3.71 -3.36
CA THR A 111 9.82 -3.70 -4.81
C THR A 111 8.41 -4.16 -5.15
N TRP A 112 7.90 -3.67 -6.26
CA TRP A 112 6.69 -4.19 -6.89
C TRP A 112 6.94 -4.33 -8.39
N THR A 113 6.49 -5.44 -8.95
CA THR A 113 6.48 -5.66 -10.41
C THR A 113 5.15 -6.26 -10.84
N PRO A 114 4.70 -6.04 -12.09
CA PRO A 114 3.46 -6.66 -12.59
C PRO A 114 3.46 -8.18 -12.47
N ALA A 115 4.62 -8.82 -12.69
CA ALA A 115 4.73 -10.27 -12.71
C ALA A 115 4.82 -10.90 -11.31
N LYS A 116 5.49 -10.24 -10.34
CA LYS A 116 5.79 -10.82 -9.02
C LYS A 116 5.02 -10.19 -7.87
N GLY A 117 4.30 -9.07 -8.12
CA GLY A 117 3.66 -8.29 -7.08
C GLY A 117 4.66 -7.67 -6.11
N ALA A 118 4.20 -7.39 -4.90
CA ALA A 118 5.01 -6.80 -3.83
C ALA A 118 6.03 -7.78 -3.24
N ARG A 119 7.24 -7.29 -2.99
CA ARG A 119 8.31 -8.02 -2.32
C ARG A 119 9.01 -7.11 -1.32
N TYR A 120 9.37 -7.68 -0.19
CA TYR A 120 10.11 -7.02 0.88
C TYR A 120 11.41 -7.75 1.10
N TYR A 121 12.47 -7.00 1.41
CA TYR A 121 13.80 -7.57 1.65
C TYR A 121 14.43 -6.90 2.87
N ASN A 122 15.05 -7.71 3.71
CA ASN A 122 15.90 -7.25 4.80
C ASN A 122 17.33 -7.07 4.29
N PHE A 123 17.55 -5.99 3.54
CA PHE A 123 18.83 -5.70 2.91
C PHE A 123 19.33 -4.33 3.31
N SER A 124 20.63 -4.26 3.64
CA SER A 124 21.33 -2.98 3.77
C SER A 124 21.40 -2.26 2.43
N HIS A 125 21.71 -0.97 2.47
CA HIS A 125 21.89 -0.14 1.28
C HIS A 125 22.81 -0.81 0.24
N LYS A 126 23.94 -1.39 0.69
CA LYS A 126 24.91 -2.07 -0.19
C LYS A 126 24.29 -3.25 -0.97
N ASN A 127 23.36 -3.98 -0.35
CA ASN A 127 22.73 -5.17 -0.92
C ASN A 127 21.39 -4.87 -1.62
N SER A 128 20.96 -3.62 -1.66
CA SER A 128 19.67 -3.23 -2.25
C SER A 128 19.65 -3.19 -3.78
N ARG A 129 20.80 -3.08 -4.42
CA ARG A 129 20.93 -2.94 -5.88
C ARG A 129 20.34 -4.09 -6.70
N PRO A 130 20.64 -5.38 -6.40
CA PRO A 130 20.13 -6.50 -7.23
C PRO A 130 18.62 -6.53 -7.33
N PRO A 131 17.81 -6.55 -6.23
CA PRO A 131 16.36 -6.60 -6.35
C PRO A 131 15.76 -5.35 -6.99
N LEU A 132 16.39 -4.17 -6.83
CA LEU A 132 15.91 -2.94 -7.49
C LEU A 132 16.20 -2.97 -8.99
N LYS A 133 17.39 -3.41 -9.42
CA LYS A 133 17.69 -3.57 -10.86
C LYS A 133 16.79 -4.62 -11.51
N GLU A 134 16.50 -5.70 -10.81
CA GLU A 134 15.54 -6.70 -11.28
C GLU A 134 14.15 -6.09 -11.45
N ALA A 135 13.66 -5.32 -10.47
CA ALA A 135 12.37 -4.64 -10.56
C ALA A 135 12.32 -3.66 -11.75
N ALA A 136 13.40 -2.89 -11.98
CA ALA A 136 13.51 -2.00 -13.13
C ALA A 136 13.40 -2.76 -14.45
N GLY A 137 14.14 -3.88 -14.61
CA GLY A 137 14.09 -4.74 -15.80
C GLY A 137 12.73 -5.40 -16.05
N GLN A 138 11.85 -5.44 -15.06
CA GLN A 138 10.48 -5.98 -15.14
C GLN A 138 9.40 -4.89 -15.22
N GLY A 139 9.75 -3.64 -15.50
CA GLY A 139 8.81 -2.52 -15.56
C GLY A 139 8.13 -2.20 -14.22
N GLY A 140 8.80 -2.52 -13.13
CA GLY A 140 8.31 -2.29 -11.78
C GLY A 140 8.85 -1.02 -11.13
N MET A 141 8.64 -0.92 -9.83
CA MET A 141 9.11 0.16 -8.97
C MET A 141 9.76 -0.41 -7.71
N GLY A 142 10.50 0.43 -6.97
CA GLY A 142 11.04 0.04 -5.69
C GLY A 142 11.84 1.14 -5.02
N PHE A 143 12.05 1.01 -3.72
CA PHE A 143 12.82 1.97 -2.95
C PHE A 143 13.39 1.34 -1.67
N CYS A 144 14.39 2.01 -1.11
CA CYS A 144 14.97 1.66 0.18
C CYS A 144 14.28 2.45 1.29
N GLN A 145 13.96 1.80 2.41
CA GLN A 145 13.40 2.46 3.59
C GLN A 145 13.65 1.63 4.85
N SER A 146 13.36 2.20 6.02
CA SER A 146 13.43 1.48 7.28
C SER A 146 12.45 0.32 7.32
N LEU A 147 12.96 -0.88 7.58
CA LEU A 147 12.15 -2.09 7.75
C LEU A 147 11.51 -2.08 9.14
N LEU A 148 10.20 -2.28 9.20
CA LEU A 148 9.43 -2.33 10.44
C LEU A 148 9.07 -3.78 10.81
N TYR A 149 8.60 -4.55 9.82
CA TYR A 149 8.27 -5.97 9.93
C TYR A 149 8.79 -6.73 8.72
N TYR A 150 9.27 -7.95 8.96
CA TYR A 150 9.70 -8.87 7.90
C TYR A 150 9.38 -10.30 8.29
N ASN A 151 8.55 -11.00 7.49
CA ASN A 151 8.05 -12.34 7.78
C ASN A 151 7.44 -12.47 9.20
N GLY A 152 6.66 -11.46 9.63
CA GLY A 152 6.03 -11.41 10.95
C GLY A 152 6.97 -11.01 12.10
N LYS A 153 8.27 -10.89 11.85
CA LYS A 153 9.25 -10.47 12.86
C LYS A 153 9.36 -8.94 12.92
N ARG A 154 9.20 -8.37 14.12
CA ARG A 154 9.38 -6.95 14.38
C ARG A 154 10.85 -6.56 14.31
N PHE A 155 11.14 -5.44 13.68
CA PHE A 155 12.44 -4.76 13.66
C PHE A 155 12.44 -3.54 14.58
N LYS A 156 13.62 -3.04 14.92
CA LYS A 156 13.74 -1.85 15.77
C LYS A 156 13.13 -0.60 15.13
N GLY A 157 13.14 -0.52 13.81
CA GLY A 157 12.71 0.66 13.05
C GLY A 157 13.72 1.81 13.15
N CYS A 158 13.27 3.03 12.78
CA CYS A 158 14.12 4.20 12.68
C CYS A 158 13.93 5.23 13.80
N PHE A 159 13.03 4.97 14.75
CA PHE A 159 12.73 5.91 15.84
C PHE A 159 12.86 5.25 17.21
N LYS A 160 13.06 6.08 18.24
CA LYS A 160 12.93 5.64 19.63
C LYS A 160 11.47 5.27 19.92
N ALA A 161 11.24 4.28 20.78
CA ALA A 161 9.90 3.73 21.04
C ALA A 161 8.92 4.76 21.64
N ASP A 162 9.43 5.69 22.45
CA ASP A 162 8.68 6.76 23.13
C ASP A 162 8.44 8.00 22.26
N ARG A 163 9.13 8.12 21.11
CA ARG A 163 8.96 9.28 20.22
C ARG A 163 7.54 9.33 19.68
N ALA A 164 6.81 10.37 20.05
CA ALA A 164 5.46 10.62 19.58
C ALA A 164 5.47 11.38 18.24
N ASN A 165 4.78 10.84 17.24
CA ASN A 165 4.58 11.45 15.93
C ASN A 165 3.39 10.76 15.22
N ARG A 166 3.03 11.24 14.03
CA ARG A 166 2.26 10.44 13.08
C ARG A 166 3.22 9.54 12.32
N TYR A 167 2.79 8.30 12.11
CA TYR A 167 3.56 7.28 11.41
C TYR A 167 2.74 6.68 10.28
N ARG A 168 3.42 6.26 9.23
CA ARG A 168 2.86 5.56 8.08
C ARG A 168 3.75 4.39 7.70
N ALA A 169 3.14 3.33 7.22
CA ALA A 169 3.87 2.18 6.68
C ALA A 169 3.17 1.63 5.44
N LEU A 170 3.97 1.16 4.50
CA LEU A 170 3.53 0.30 3.41
C LEU A 170 3.63 -1.13 3.93
N CYS A 171 2.49 -1.80 4.03
CA CYS A 171 2.32 -3.07 4.75
C CYS A 171 1.76 -4.17 3.86
N GLU A 172 2.02 -5.41 4.28
CA GLU A 172 1.31 -6.60 3.83
C GLU A 172 0.51 -7.19 5.00
N ILE A 173 -0.81 -7.29 4.85
CA ILE A 173 -1.76 -7.88 5.81
C ILE A 173 -2.59 -8.92 5.07
N GLY A 174 -2.58 -10.18 5.51
CA GLY A 174 -3.35 -11.25 4.88
C GLY A 174 -3.05 -11.44 3.39
N GLY A 175 -1.81 -11.21 2.95
CA GLY A 175 -1.39 -11.26 1.56
C GLY A 175 -1.82 -10.05 0.70
N ARG A 176 -2.46 -9.04 1.30
CA ARG A 176 -2.87 -7.81 0.62
C ARG A 176 -1.91 -6.67 0.94
N LEU A 177 -1.51 -5.92 -0.09
CA LEU A 177 -0.75 -4.69 0.09
C LEU A 177 -1.68 -3.58 0.56
N CYS A 178 -1.22 -2.79 1.54
CA CYS A 178 -1.97 -1.69 2.13
C CYS A 178 -1.06 -0.60 2.68
N ILE A 179 -1.65 0.57 2.91
CA ILE A 179 -1.02 1.66 3.67
C ILE A 179 -1.68 1.72 5.05
N VAL A 180 -0.88 1.81 6.10
CA VAL A 180 -1.36 1.99 7.47
C VAL A 180 -0.89 3.33 8.00
N ASP A 181 -1.84 4.17 8.41
CA ASP A 181 -1.61 5.51 8.97
C ASP A 181 -2.03 5.59 10.44
N CYS A 182 -1.33 6.41 11.22
CA CYS A 182 -1.85 6.88 12.50
C CYS A 182 -2.88 8.01 12.30
N ALA A 183 -4.05 7.89 12.91
CA ALA A 183 -5.06 8.97 12.92
C ALA A 183 -4.59 10.20 13.74
N ARG A 184 -3.71 10.00 14.71
CA ARG A 184 -3.14 11.02 15.61
C ARG A 184 -1.69 10.72 15.93
N ASN A 185 -1.02 11.61 16.65
CA ASN A 185 0.32 11.34 17.18
C ASN A 185 0.27 10.17 18.16
N LEU A 186 1.15 9.20 17.99
CA LEU A 186 1.35 8.03 18.85
C LEU A 186 2.83 7.88 19.17
N PRO A 187 3.21 7.29 20.32
CA PRO A 187 4.54 6.73 20.52
C PRO A 187 4.86 5.72 19.40
N PHE A 188 6.10 5.70 18.92
CA PHE A 188 6.49 4.76 17.86
C PHE A 188 6.30 3.29 18.27
N GLY A 189 6.56 2.98 19.56
CA GLY A 189 6.29 1.65 20.12
C GLY A 189 4.83 1.24 19.95
N SER A 190 3.88 2.14 20.29
CA SER A 190 2.44 1.91 20.15
C SER A 190 2.01 1.73 18.68
N PHE A 191 2.59 2.50 17.75
CA PHE A 191 2.37 2.28 16.32
C PHE A 191 2.81 0.88 15.90
N MET A 192 4.00 0.45 16.31
CA MET A 192 4.53 -0.88 16.02
C MET A 192 3.68 -2.00 16.63
N ASP A 193 3.14 -1.81 17.85
CA ASP A 193 2.24 -2.75 18.49
C ASP A 193 0.90 -2.83 17.76
N GLY A 194 0.39 -1.70 17.27
CA GLY A 194 -0.80 -1.65 16.42
C GLY A 194 -0.59 -2.41 15.10
N LEU A 195 0.56 -2.28 14.44
CA LEU A 195 0.89 -3.07 13.25
C LEU A 195 0.87 -4.58 13.55
N LYS A 196 1.38 -4.99 14.72
CA LYS A 196 1.31 -6.39 15.18
C LYS A 196 -0.13 -6.86 15.37
N ALA A 197 -0.95 -6.06 16.04
CA ALA A 197 -2.37 -6.37 16.27
C ALA A 197 -3.17 -6.52 14.97
N LEU A 198 -2.83 -5.75 13.94
CA LEU A 198 -3.40 -5.86 12.59
C LEU A 198 -2.91 -7.11 11.81
N GLY A 199 -1.97 -7.88 12.35
CA GLY A 199 -1.42 -9.05 11.67
C GLY A 199 -0.47 -8.72 10.52
N VAL A 200 0.23 -7.58 10.60
CA VAL A 200 1.20 -7.18 9.58
C VAL A 200 2.31 -8.22 9.47
N ARG A 201 2.50 -8.77 8.27
CA ARG A 201 3.57 -9.71 7.97
C ARG A 201 4.85 -9.00 7.54
N ASN A 202 4.73 -8.03 6.63
CA ASN A 202 5.84 -7.24 6.12
C ASN A 202 5.46 -5.76 6.16
N ALA A 203 6.41 -4.89 6.48
CA ALA A 203 6.21 -3.45 6.47
C ALA A 203 7.52 -2.68 6.32
N VAL A 204 7.49 -1.65 5.49
CA VAL A 204 8.50 -0.59 5.45
C VAL A 204 7.86 0.75 5.86
N TYR A 205 8.64 1.58 6.52
CA TYR A 205 8.22 2.93 6.90
C TYR A 205 7.98 3.79 5.64
N CYS A 206 7.05 4.73 5.71
CA CYS A 206 6.89 5.80 4.72
C CYS A 206 7.17 7.14 5.38
N ASP A 207 7.83 8.06 4.67
CA ASP A 207 8.22 9.34 5.26
C ASP A 207 6.99 10.16 5.70
N MET A 208 7.01 10.56 6.97
CA MET A 208 5.94 11.33 7.63
C MET A 208 6.48 12.58 8.33
N GLY A 209 7.69 13.01 7.95
CA GLY A 209 8.26 14.25 8.43
C GLY A 209 7.35 15.44 8.10
N ARG A 210 7.43 16.51 8.88
CA ARG A 210 6.71 17.75 8.59
C ARG A 210 7.14 18.30 7.22
N GLY A 211 6.18 18.42 6.29
CA GLY A 211 6.43 18.79 4.90
C GLY A 211 6.72 17.63 3.96
N TRP A 212 6.72 16.37 4.46
CA TRP A 212 6.91 15.16 3.66
C TRP A 212 5.71 14.20 3.71
N ASN A 213 4.68 14.52 4.45
CA ASN A 213 3.58 13.63 4.78
C ASN A 213 2.35 13.76 3.87
N TYR A 214 2.42 14.56 2.83
CA TYR A 214 1.29 14.79 1.93
C TYR A 214 0.83 13.49 1.28
N SER A 215 -0.50 13.28 1.29
CA SER A 215 -1.11 12.05 0.76
C SER A 215 -2.60 12.26 0.51
N TRP A 216 -3.16 11.50 -0.40
CA TRP A 216 -4.58 11.49 -0.70
C TRP A 216 -5.03 10.17 -1.31
N TYR A 217 -6.33 9.93 -1.27
CA TYR A 217 -6.95 8.81 -1.97
C TYR A 217 -8.24 9.26 -2.66
N ARG A 218 -8.73 8.43 -3.61
CA ARG A 218 -9.95 8.66 -4.34
C ARG A 218 -11.01 7.65 -3.92
N ASP A 219 -12.22 8.11 -3.65
CA ASP A 219 -13.35 7.26 -3.32
C ASP A 219 -14.10 6.73 -4.56
N VAL A 220 -15.20 6.03 -4.35
CA VAL A 220 -16.04 5.45 -5.41
C VAL A 220 -16.72 6.53 -6.28
N ALA A 221 -17.01 7.70 -5.73
CA ALA A 221 -17.58 8.84 -6.45
C ALA A 221 -16.54 9.61 -7.27
N GLY A 222 -15.24 9.26 -7.12
CA GLY A 222 -14.13 9.97 -7.74
C GLY A 222 -13.64 11.16 -6.93
N THR A 223 -14.20 11.40 -5.72
CA THR A 223 -13.80 12.49 -4.83
C THR A 223 -12.42 12.21 -4.24
N VAL A 224 -11.57 13.24 -4.24
CA VAL A 224 -10.25 13.19 -3.61
C VAL A 224 -10.35 13.55 -2.13
N HIS A 225 -9.87 12.64 -1.28
CA HIS A 225 -9.76 12.85 0.17
C HIS A 225 -8.28 13.07 0.54
N GLU A 226 -7.97 14.28 0.96
CA GLU A 226 -6.62 14.62 1.43
C GLU A 226 -6.43 14.12 2.86
N LEU A 227 -5.39 13.35 3.10
CA LEU A 227 -5.08 12.81 4.43
C LEU A 227 -4.25 13.79 5.26
N PHE A 228 -3.46 14.63 4.57
CA PHE A 228 -2.69 15.71 5.16
C PHE A 228 -2.80 16.93 4.25
N PRO A 229 -3.48 17.99 4.71
CA PRO A 229 -3.80 19.14 3.86
C PRO A 229 -2.62 20.08 3.61
N THR A 230 -1.53 19.94 4.37
CA THR A 230 -0.36 20.78 4.16
C THR A 230 0.45 20.25 2.98
N PRO A 231 0.55 20.98 1.86
CA PRO A 231 1.37 20.57 0.74
C PRO A 231 2.79 20.27 1.20
N GLY A 232 3.29 19.10 0.81
CA GLY A 232 4.65 18.68 1.15
C GLY A 232 5.65 19.54 0.40
N ARG A 233 6.12 20.62 1.01
CA ARG A 233 7.16 21.49 0.43
C ARG A 233 8.43 20.75 0.06
N TYR A 234 8.68 19.63 0.73
CA TYR A 234 9.93 18.88 0.62
C TYR A 234 9.74 17.46 0.09
N THR A 235 8.51 16.98 -0.09
CA THR A 235 8.28 15.65 -0.65
C THR A 235 8.68 15.64 -2.12
N THR A 236 9.58 14.75 -2.46
CA THR A 236 10.11 14.61 -3.82
C THR A 236 9.84 13.24 -4.41
N ASN A 237 9.18 12.34 -3.65
CA ASN A 237 8.85 11.01 -4.11
C ASN A 237 7.57 10.49 -3.45
N TRP A 238 6.77 9.77 -4.26
CA TRP A 238 5.47 9.25 -3.84
C TRP A 238 5.27 7.83 -4.34
N ILE A 239 4.74 6.97 -3.48
CA ILE A 239 4.11 5.73 -3.92
C ILE A 239 2.79 6.12 -4.57
N VAL A 240 2.55 5.65 -5.78
CA VAL A 240 1.33 5.92 -6.54
C VAL A 240 0.68 4.61 -6.93
N PHE A 241 -0.62 4.51 -6.66
CA PHE A 241 -1.45 3.38 -7.04
C PHE A 241 -2.42 3.82 -8.13
N TYR A 242 -2.46 3.06 -9.23
CA TYR A 242 -3.30 3.33 -10.40
C TYR A 242 -4.36 2.23 -10.56
N LYS A 243 -5.53 2.63 -11.12
CA LYS A 243 -6.58 1.68 -11.52
C LYS A 243 -6.06 0.59 -12.42
#